data_91a607d3625b1a8dcf3d3e8afc883206
#
_entry.id   91a607d3625b1a8dcf3d3e8afc883206
#
_cell.length_a   1.000
_cell.length_b   1.000
_cell.length_c   1.000
_cell.angle_alpha   90.00
_cell.angle_beta   90.00
_cell.angle_gamma   90.00
#
_symmetry.space_group_name_H-M   'P 1'
#
loop_
_entity.id
_entity.type
_entity.pdbx_description
1 polymer ?
#
loop_
_entity_poly.entity_id
_entity_poly.type
_entity_poly.pdbx_seq_one_letter_code
_entity_poly.pdbx_strand_id
1 'polypeptide(L)'
;MKNVALVIMLYIVFSVIFMTSCDRPKVTVFSNCVIPSFPAANSIACTDGKITSIGKDLTGDIIINLEKGVVYPGFMDSHLHLLSYGKAMEILDLVGTKSAAEVTHIVANAYNGSKRWIIGRGWDQNDWEIIQYPNKESLDKVAVDQPVYLHRIDGHAIWVNSNVLSICGIDRNTADPIGGEILRDSSGNPTGVFIDNAMDLIKKFVPDNGKNDKRRQIINAVRKFNQFGLTTIHDAGTDIETVHILKELIAQEQLTIRVNAMLNNKSEDYQEYLSKGPDITDKFLSVRTVKIYFDGAMGSRGAALLEPYADDPKNIGLNLTGEKKITEKVIQYNAAGFQVAVHCIGDRANRLALDIFEGSGNKNSRNRIEHAQIIHSDDLPRFFDLGIIPSMQTTHCTSDM
;
A
#
# COMPACT_ATOMS: atom_id res chain seq x y z
N MET A 1 -41.21 57.84 -21.65
CA MET A 1 -39.96 57.53 -22.41
C MET A 1 -38.67 57.75 -21.60
N LYS A 2 -38.57 58.72 -20.72
CA LYS A 2 -37.32 58.94 -19.90
C LYS A 2 -37.05 57.85 -18.85
N ASN A 3 -38.06 57.17 -18.29
CA ASN A 3 -37.91 56.15 -17.28
C ASN A 3 -37.50 54.76 -17.85
N VAL A 4 -37.79 54.48 -19.13
CA VAL A 4 -37.41 53.22 -19.78
C VAL A 4 -35.91 53.26 -20.16
N ALA A 5 -35.41 54.39 -20.60
CA ALA A 5 -34.01 54.56 -20.92
C ALA A 5 -33.08 54.43 -19.67
N LEU A 6 -33.53 54.86 -18.48
CA LEU A 6 -32.80 54.76 -17.24
C LEU A 6 -32.74 53.31 -16.74
N VAL A 7 -33.82 52.50 -16.88
CA VAL A 7 -33.84 51.12 -16.49
C VAL A 7 -32.97 50.26 -17.42
N ILE A 8 -32.94 50.52 -18.72
CA ILE A 8 -32.09 49.82 -19.70
C ILE A 8 -30.62 50.16 -19.44
N MET A 9 -30.31 51.42 -19.12
CA MET A 9 -28.92 51.84 -18.80
C MET A 9 -28.44 51.24 -17.50
N LEU A 10 -29.27 51.07 -16.45
CA LEU A 10 -28.91 50.35 -15.23
C LEU A 10 -28.70 48.84 -15.46
N TYR A 11 -29.52 48.22 -16.35
CA TYR A 11 -29.34 46.80 -16.68
C TYR A 11 -28.05 46.53 -17.47
N ILE A 12 -27.67 47.42 -18.39
CA ILE A 12 -26.42 47.34 -19.15
C ILE A 12 -25.20 47.55 -18.22
N VAL A 13 -25.26 48.51 -17.30
CA VAL A 13 -24.19 48.77 -16.33
C VAL A 13 -24.07 47.60 -15.34
N PHE A 14 -25.17 46.99 -14.88
CA PHE A 14 -25.14 45.79 -14.03
C PHE A 14 -24.63 44.54 -14.78
N SER A 15 -24.99 44.36 -16.05
CA SER A 15 -24.48 43.27 -16.89
C SER A 15 -22.98 43.43 -17.23
N VAL A 16 -22.49 44.64 -17.38
CA VAL A 16 -21.05 44.91 -17.62
C VAL A 16 -20.23 44.72 -16.33
N ILE A 17 -20.78 45.06 -15.15
CA ILE A 17 -20.11 44.83 -13.86
C ILE A 17 -20.04 43.33 -13.51
N PHE A 18 -21.03 42.49 -13.96
CA PHE A 18 -20.99 41.03 -13.79
C PHE A 18 -20.07 40.30 -14.80
N MET A 19 -19.66 40.96 -15.89
CA MET A 19 -18.78 40.38 -16.91
C MET A 19 -17.28 40.66 -16.70
N THR A 20 -16.87 41.36 -15.64
CA THR A 20 -15.46 41.76 -15.45
C THR A 20 -14.74 41.10 -14.29
N SER A 21 -15.30 40.05 -13.70
CA SER A 21 -14.54 39.19 -12.78
C SER A 21 -14.23 37.83 -13.43
N CYS A 22 -13.61 37.84 -14.59
CA CYS A 22 -12.82 36.72 -15.03
C CYS A 22 -11.51 36.79 -14.27
N ASP A 23 -11.48 36.25 -13.05
CA ASP A 23 -10.23 36.17 -12.29
C ASP A 23 -9.27 35.30 -13.15
N ARG A 24 -8.30 35.99 -13.77
CA ARG A 24 -7.24 35.30 -14.49
C ARG A 24 -6.56 34.31 -13.53
N PRO A 25 -6.18 33.11 -13.98
CA PRO A 25 -5.44 32.19 -13.15
C PRO A 25 -4.21 32.85 -12.55
N LYS A 26 -4.04 32.76 -11.22
CA LYS A 26 -2.91 33.36 -10.53
C LYS A 26 -1.63 32.58 -10.81
N VAL A 27 -0.57 33.30 -11.14
CA VAL A 27 0.76 32.72 -11.31
C VAL A 27 1.46 32.66 -9.96
N THR A 28 1.77 31.45 -9.49
CA THR A 28 2.61 31.23 -8.31
C THR A 28 4.04 30.98 -8.74
N VAL A 29 5.00 31.73 -8.20
CA VAL A 29 6.44 31.57 -8.47
C VAL A 29 7.14 31.05 -7.23
N PHE A 30 7.79 29.92 -7.36
CA PHE A 30 8.77 29.40 -6.40
C PHE A 30 10.13 29.96 -6.80
N SER A 31 10.70 30.86 -5.97
CA SER A 31 11.91 31.62 -6.28
C SER A 31 13.08 31.26 -5.38
N ASN A 32 14.28 31.73 -5.74
CA ASN A 32 15.51 31.55 -4.98
C ASN A 32 15.76 30.05 -4.66
N CYS A 33 15.73 29.21 -5.68
CA CYS A 33 15.95 27.76 -5.56
C CYS A 33 17.07 27.25 -6.47
N VAL A 34 17.57 26.08 -6.17
CA VAL A 34 18.50 25.33 -7.02
C VAL A 34 17.70 24.24 -7.74
N ILE A 35 17.78 24.23 -9.07
CA ILE A 35 17.08 23.24 -9.90
C ILE A 35 18.14 22.43 -10.65
N PRO A 36 18.53 21.22 -10.19
CA PRO A 36 19.67 20.49 -10.76
C PRO A 36 19.55 20.22 -12.26
N SER A 37 18.33 19.96 -12.74
CA SER A 37 18.06 19.72 -14.18
C SER A 37 18.11 21.02 -15.02
N PHE A 38 18.14 22.20 -14.41
CA PHE A 38 18.17 23.51 -15.05
C PHE A 38 19.12 24.45 -14.30
N PRO A 39 20.47 24.24 -14.38
CA PRO A 39 21.43 24.95 -13.52
C PRO A 39 21.45 26.47 -13.68
N ALA A 40 20.98 26.99 -14.81
CA ALA A 40 20.89 28.43 -15.08
C ALA A 40 19.60 29.07 -14.50
N ALA A 41 18.65 28.27 -14.03
CA ALA A 41 17.38 28.75 -13.47
C ALA A 41 17.43 28.79 -11.95
N ASN A 42 16.67 29.72 -11.35
CA ASN A 42 16.49 29.85 -9.91
C ASN A 42 15.02 30.02 -9.52
N SER A 43 14.10 29.84 -10.47
CA SER A 43 12.68 30.07 -10.25
C SER A 43 11.83 29.14 -11.14
N ILE A 44 10.65 28.75 -10.61
CA ILE A 44 9.63 27.97 -11.29
C ILE A 44 8.30 28.71 -11.17
N ALA A 45 7.63 28.97 -12.29
CA ALA A 45 6.28 29.53 -12.32
C ALA A 45 5.25 28.41 -12.55
N CYS A 46 4.17 28.45 -11.78
CA CYS A 46 3.04 27.54 -11.86
C CYS A 46 1.73 28.30 -12.02
N THR A 47 0.84 27.79 -12.87
CA THR A 47 -0.52 28.30 -13.05
C THR A 47 -1.46 27.09 -13.15
N ASP A 48 -2.57 27.08 -12.40
CA ASP A 48 -3.55 26.00 -12.36
C ASP A 48 -2.91 24.62 -12.11
N GLY A 49 -1.93 24.56 -11.20
CA GLY A 49 -1.25 23.31 -10.84
C GLY A 49 -0.30 22.78 -11.91
N LYS A 50 0.04 23.56 -12.93
CA LYS A 50 0.99 23.19 -13.99
C LYS A 50 2.19 24.13 -13.98
N ILE A 51 3.38 23.57 -14.21
CA ILE A 51 4.59 24.36 -14.46
C ILE A 51 4.43 25.05 -15.81
N THR A 52 4.46 26.37 -15.80
CA THR A 52 4.33 27.21 -17.00
C THR A 52 5.66 27.76 -17.46
N SER A 53 6.63 27.93 -16.55
CA SER A 53 7.97 28.39 -16.88
C SER A 53 9.01 27.92 -15.85
N ILE A 54 10.23 27.66 -16.31
CA ILE A 54 11.42 27.48 -15.48
C ILE A 54 12.46 28.48 -15.99
N GLY A 55 12.99 29.34 -15.12
CA GLY A 55 13.88 30.40 -15.56
C GLY A 55 14.56 31.12 -14.40
N LYS A 56 15.17 32.25 -14.75
CA LYS A 56 15.84 33.12 -13.79
C LYS A 56 14.94 34.29 -13.43
N ASP A 57 14.82 34.59 -12.10
CA ASP A 57 14.16 35.76 -11.56
C ASP A 57 12.73 35.96 -12.13
N LEU A 58 11.95 34.89 -12.25
CA LEU A 58 10.56 34.92 -12.70
C LEU A 58 9.70 35.75 -11.74
N THR A 59 8.65 36.39 -12.28
CA THR A 59 7.67 37.20 -11.53
C THR A 59 6.27 36.54 -11.61
N GLY A 60 5.44 36.77 -10.60
CA GLY A 60 4.09 36.26 -10.53
C GLY A 60 3.23 36.95 -9.50
N ASP A 61 1.99 36.55 -9.37
CA ASP A 61 1.02 37.13 -8.41
C ASP A 61 1.33 36.69 -6.97
N ILE A 62 1.90 35.50 -6.79
CA ILE A 62 2.33 34.95 -5.50
C ILE A 62 3.79 34.50 -5.64
N ILE A 63 4.65 34.93 -4.73
CA ILE A 63 6.07 34.60 -4.70
C ILE A 63 6.37 33.80 -3.42
N ILE A 64 6.89 32.59 -3.55
CA ILE A 64 7.32 31.74 -2.46
C ILE A 64 8.85 31.61 -2.53
N ASN A 65 9.55 32.19 -1.56
CA ASN A 65 11.00 32.10 -1.46
C ASN A 65 11.41 30.75 -0.86
N LEU A 66 12.18 29.95 -1.59
CA LEU A 66 12.65 28.63 -1.16
C LEU A 66 14.02 28.66 -0.47
N GLU A 67 14.58 29.87 -0.18
CA GLU A 67 15.79 30.07 0.63
C GLU A 67 16.99 29.22 0.18
N LYS A 68 17.21 29.14 -1.14
CA LYS A 68 18.19 28.26 -1.81
C LYS A 68 17.91 26.75 -1.66
N GLY A 69 16.69 26.36 -1.31
CA GLY A 69 16.25 24.98 -1.32
C GLY A 69 16.42 24.34 -2.69
N VAL A 70 16.68 23.04 -2.69
CA VAL A 70 16.84 22.27 -3.94
C VAL A 70 15.49 21.72 -4.38
N VAL A 71 15.12 21.93 -5.64
CA VAL A 71 13.86 21.47 -6.21
C VAL A 71 14.10 20.29 -7.14
N TYR A 72 13.45 19.18 -6.85
CA TYR A 72 13.43 17.99 -7.69
C TYR A 72 12.01 17.72 -8.21
N PRO A 73 11.86 16.99 -9.35
CA PRO A 73 10.59 16.35 -9.67
C PRO A 73 10.12 15.49 -8.50
N GLY A 74 8.80 15.50 -8.25
CA GLY A 74 8.24 14.64 -7.20
C GLY A 74 8.58 13.17 -7.43
N PHE A 75 8.93 12.45 -6.37
CA PHE A 75 9.29 11.04 -6.47
C PHE A 75 8.07 10.17 -6.78
N MET A 76 8.35 9.05 -7.43
CA MET A 76 7.35 8.03 -7.76
C MET A 76 7.79 6.69 -7.20
N ASP A 77 6.91 6.02 -6.45
CA ASP A 77 7.09 4.61 -6.10
C ASP A 77 6.29 3.74 -7.07
N SER A 78 6.99 2.87 -7.79
CA SER A 78 6.38 2.04 -8.84
C SER A 78 5.75 0.75 -8.31
N HIS A 79 5.93 0.41 -7.02
CA HIS A 79 5.33 -0.78 -6.40
C HIS A 79 5.23 -0.63 -4.90
N LEU A 80 4.04 -0.43 -4.38
CA LEU A 80 3.75 -0.50 -2.96
C LEU A 80 2.32 -1.03 -2.71
N HIS A 81 1.96 -1.18 -1.45
CA HIS A 81 0.64 -1.59 -1.00
C HIS A 81 0.08 -0.51 -0.06
N LEU A 82 -0.66 0.45 -0.62
CA LEU A 82 -1.13 1.66 0.08
C LEU A 82 -1.87 1.36 1.38
N LEU A 83 -2.92 0.54 1.30
CA LEU A 83 -3.73 0.20 2.46
C LEU A 83 -2.95 -0.63 3.49
N SER A 84 -2.10 -1.56 3.04
CA SER A 84 -1.27 -2.37 3.93
C SER A 84 -0.25 -1.53 4.68
N TYR A 85 0.36 -0.54 4.01
CA TYR A 85 1.26 0.41 4.65
C TYR A 85 0.50 1.26 5.69
N GLY A 86 -0.68 1.78 5.35
CA GLY A 86 -1.52 2.54 6.28
C GLY A 86 -1.94 1.72 7.51
N LYS A 87 -2.25 0.44 7.32
CA LYS A 87 -2.50 -0.52 8.42
C LYS A 87 -1.27 -0.71 9.29
N ALA A 88 -0.10 -0.92 8.67
CA ALA A 88 1.16 -1.13 9.39
C ALA A 88 1.54 0.07 10.27
N MET A 89 1.19 1.30 9.87
CA MET A 89 1.41 2.50 10.68
C MET A 89 0.57 2.54 11.97
N GLU A 90 -0.50 1.75 12.06
CA GLU A 90 -1.38 1.67 13.24
C GLU A 90 -1.05 0.46 14.12
N ILE A 91 -0.13 -0.41 13.70
CA ILE A 91 0.33 -1.59 14.44
C ILE A 91 1.58 -1.21 15.22
N LEU A 92 1.65 -1.61 16.49
CA LEU A 92 2.84 -1.42 17.32
C LEU A 92 4.00 -2.25 16.75
N ASP A 93 5.12 -1.59 16.50
CA ASP A 93 6.37 -2.28 16.15
C ASP A 93 7.05 -2.78 17.44
N LEU A 94 7.17 -4.11 17.53
CA LEU A 94 7.74 -4.81 18.68
C LEU A 94 9.07 -5.50 18.32
N VAL A 95 9.56 -5.29 17.10
CA VAL A 95 10.81 -5.91 16.62
C VAL A 95 11.97 -5.41 17.44
N GLY A 96 12.84 -6.34 17.85
CA GLY A 96 14.06 -6.03 18.60
C GLY A 96 13.86 -5.76 20.09
N THR A 97 12.61 -5.90 20.63
CA THR A 97 12.38 -5.84 22.09
C THR A 97 13.12 -6.94 22.81
N LYS A 98 13.68 -6.64 23.99
CA LYS A 98 14.55 -7.53 24.77
C LYS A 98 13.88 -8.16 25.99
N SER A 99 12.60 -7.84 26.23
CA SER A 99 11.84 -8.42 27.35
C SER A 99 10.33 -8.22 27.17
N ALA A 100 9.52 -9.02 27.88
CA ALA A 100 8.09 -8.80 28.00
C ALA A 100 7.77 -7.43 28.65
N ALA A 101 8.63 -6.94 29.55
CA ALA A 101 8.47 -5.63 30.16
C ALA A 101 8.61 -4.49 29.16
N GLU A 102 9.53 -4.60 28.21
CA GLU A 102 9.69 -3.61 27.12
C GLU A 102 8.48 -3.59 26.19
N VAL A 103 7.96 -4.77 25.81
CA VAL A 103 6.72 -4.89 25.04
C VAL A 103 5.55 -4.24 25.80
N THR A 104 5.38 -4.54 27.08
CA THR A 104 4.28 -3.95 27.88
C THR A 104 4.43 -2.44 28.04
N HIS A 105 5.66 -1.91 28.08
CA HIS A 105 5.89 -0.46 28.08
C HIS A 105 5.42 0.19 26.77
N ILE A 106 5.69 -0.44 25.62
CA ILE A 106 5.20 0.03 24.30
C ILE A 106 3.67 0.00 24.27
N VAL A 107 3.04 -1.07 24.78
CA VAL A 107 1.58 -1.18 24.88
C VAL A 107 1.00 -0.10 25.81
N ALA A 108 1.64 0.18 26.95
CA ALA A 108 1.22 1.23 27.89
C ALA A 108 1.18 2.61 27.23
N ASN A 109 2.17 2.93 26.38
CA ASN A 109 2.22 4.19 25.65
C ASN A 109 1.13 4.31 24.58
N ALA A 110 0.63 3.19 24.07
CA ALA A 110 -0.46 3.13 23.10
C ALA A 110 -1.85 3.10 23.74
N TYR A 111 -1.93 2.74 25.02
CA TYR A 111 -3.18 2.69 25.76
C TYR A 111 -3.82 4.07 25.87
N ASN A 112 -5.10 4.15 25.54
CA ASN A 112 -5.86 5.40 25.57
C ASN A 112 -7.30 5.24 26.09
N GLY A 113 -7.62 4.08 26.68
CA GLY A 113 -8.94 3.75 27.22
C GLY A 113 -10.05 3.63 26.16
N SER A 114 -9.70 3.59 24.87
CA SER A 114 -10.69 3.35 23.81
C SER A 114 -11.06 1.86 23.76
N LYS A 115 -12.18 1.55 23.11
CA LYS A 115 -12.54 0.14 22.83
C LYS A 115 -11.88 -0.44 21.58
N ARG A 116 -10.97 0.30 20.94
CA ARG A 116 -10.21 -0.20 19.80
C ARG A 116 -9.13 -1.16 20.28
N TRP A 117 -8.91 -2.22 19.51
CA TRP A 117 -7.85 -3.16 19.78
C TRP A 117 -6.48 -2.51 19.60
N ILE A 118 -5.59 -2.75 20.57
CA ILE A 118 -4.17 -2.49 20.42
C ILE A 118 -3.58 -3.70 19.70
N ILE A 119 -3.10 -3.49 18.49
CA ILE A 119 -2.50 -4.54 17.68
C ILE A 119 -1.01 -4.25 17.54
N GLY A 120 -0.18 -5.27 17.71
CA GLY A 120 1.26 -5.18 17.55
C GLY A 120 1.83 -6.42 16.86
N ARG A 121 3.08 -6.30 16.38
CA ARG A 121 3.81 -7.41 15.80
C ARG A 121 5.31 -7.26 16.01
N GLY A 122 5.98 -8.40 16.20
CA GLY A 122 7.45 -8.42 16.17
C GLY A 122 8.10 -8.87 17.46
N TRP A 123 7.35 -9.20 18.51
CA TRP A 123 7.94 -9.79 19.71
C TRP A 123 8.47 -11.20 19.42
N ASP A 124 9.60 -11.55 20.05
CA ASP A 124 10.15 -12.90 20.06
C ASP A 124 10.82 -13.16 21.40
N GLN A 125 10.27 -14.12 22.16
CA GLN A 125 10.85 -14.48 23.46
C GLN A 125 12.25 -15.13 23.35
N ASN A 126 12.62 -15.61 22.17
CA ASN A 126 13.97 -16.16 21.94
C ASN A 126 15.06 -15.08 21.94
N ASP A 127 14.67 -13.81 21.63
CA ASP A 127 15.56 -12.66 21.66
C ASP A 127 15.65 -11.99 23.04
N TRP A 128 14.87 -12.48 24.02
CA TRP A 128 14.78 -11.89 25.34
C TRP A 128 15.84 -12.44 26.30
N GLU A 129 16.24 -11.64 27.28
CA GLU A 129 17.17 -12.06 28.33
C GLU A 129 16.66 -13.30 29.09
N ILE A 130 15.35 -13.40 29.31
CA ILE A 130 14.66 -14.56 29.87
C ILE A 130 13.84 -15.19 28.73
N ILE A 131 14.35 -16.33 28.22
CA ILE A 131 13.71 -17.10 27.14
C ILE A 131 12.48 -17.82 27.70
N GLN A 132 11.38 -17.10 27.82
CA GLN A 132 10.10 -17.61 28.33
C GLN A 132 8.94 -16.92 27.64
N TYR A 133 7.90 -17.71 27.31
CA TYR A 133 6.65 -17.12 26.83
C TYR A 133 6.07 -16.15 27.87
N PRO A 134 5.56 -15.00 27.42
CA PRO A 134 4.94 -14.02 28.30
C PRO A 134 3.56 -14.49 28.78
N ASN A 135 2.99 -13.75 29.73
CA ASN A 135 1.64 -14.01 30.23
C ASN A 135 0.73 -12.76 30.13
N LYS A 136 -0.58 -12.99 30.17
CA LYS A 136 -1.60 -11.94 30.05
C LYS A 136 -1.55 -10.91 31.17
N GLU A 137 -1.13 -11.29 32.36
CA GLU A 137 -1.11 -10.43 33.54
C GLU A 137 -0.22 -9.19 33.33
N SER A 138 0.81 -9.32 32.52
CA SER A 138 1.69 -8.20 32.17
C SER A 138 0.94 -7.15 31.32
N LEU A 139 0.13 -7.59 30.37
CA LEU A 139 -0.70 -6.73 29.54
C LEU A 139 -1.90 -6.17 30.29
N ASP A 140 -2.51 -6.98 31.19
CA ASP A 140 -3.67 -6.58 32.02
C ASP A 140 -3.35 -5.38 32.91
N LYS A 141 -2.11 -5.27 33.39
CA LYS A 141 -1.65 -4.15 34.22
C LYS A 141 -1.61 -2.82 33.45
N VAL A 142 -1.37 -2.83 32.17
CA VAL A 142 -1.13 -1.62 31.35
C VAL A 142 -2.29 -1.30 30.40
N ALA A 143 -3.14 -2.27 30.10
CA ALA A 143 -4.30 -2.11 29.23
C ALA A 143 -5.52 -2.79 29.85
N VAL A 144 -6.04 -2.19 30.94
CA VAL A 144 -7.04 -2.79 31.85
C VAL A 144 -8.36 -3.13 31.14
N ASP A 145 -8.83 -2.26 30.24
CA ASP A 145 -10.14 -2.36 29.58
C ASP A 145 -10.06 -2.29 28.06
N GLN A 146 -8.84 -2.29 27.50
CA GLN A 146 -8.61 -2.24 26.07
C GLN A 146 -8.04 -3.57 25.58
N PRO A 147 -8.63 -4.20 24.53
CA PRO A 147 -8.16 -5.47 24.00
C PRO A 147 -6.76 -5.32 23.39
N VAL A 148 -5.84 -6.24 23.72
CA VAL A 148 -4.46 -6.28 23.22
C VAL A 148 -4.22 -7.58 22.49
N TYR A 149 -3.69 -7.48 21.24
CA TYR A 149 -3.44 -8.60 20.34
C TYR A 149 -2.08 -8.41 19.65
N LEU A 150 -1.08 -9.16 20.09
CA LEU A 150 0.30 -9.00 19.66
C LEU A 150 0.79 -10.25 18.93
N HIS A 151 1.15 -10.09 17.65
CA HIS A 151 1.74 -11.16 16.87
C HIS A 151 3.22 -11.35 17.19
N ARG A 152 3.66 -12.59 17.31
CA ARG A 152 5.07 -12.96 17.26
C ARG A 152 5.67 -12.66 15.89
N ILE A 153 6.97 -12.45 15.82
CA ILE A 153 7.67 -12.03 14.59
C ILE A 153 7.45 -13.02 13.44
N ASP A 154 7.49 -14.30 13.71
CA ASP A 154 7.29 -15.40 12.73
C ASP A 154 5.82 -15.60 12.32
N GLY A 155 4.87 -15.00 13.05
CA GLY A 155 3.44 -15.14 12.80
C GLY A 155 2.82 -16.45 13.30
N HIS A 156 3.56 -17.31 14.00
CA HIS A 156 3.11 -18.59 14.54
C HIS A 156 2.61 -18.54 16.00
N ALA A 157 2.65 -17.39 16.64
CA ALA A 157 2.05 -17.19 17.95
C ALA A 157 1.45 -15.78 18.11
N ILE A 158 0.49 -15.68 19.01
CA ILE A 158 -0.05 -14.40 19.49
C ILE A 158 0.00 -14.34 21.00
N TRP A 159 0.12 -13.12 21.52
CA TRP A 159 0.01 -12.81 22.94
C TRP A 159 -1.10 -11.79 23.16
N VAL A 160 -2.07 -12.14 24.00
CA VAL A 160 -3.28 -11.34 24.26
C VAL A 160 -3.51 -11.14 25.75
N ASN A 161 -4.28 -10.11 26.10
CA ASN A 161 -4.69 -9.84 27.48
C ASN A 161 -6.02 -10.53 27.87
N SER A 162 -6.39 -10.48 29.14
CA SER A 162 -7.62 -11.08 29.68
C SER A 162 -8.89 -10.50 29.02
N ASN A 163 -8.85 -9.27 28.56
CA ASN A 163 -9.95 -8.62 27.86
C ASN A 163 -10.30 -9.36 26.56
N VAL A 164 -9.29 -9.73 25.79
CA VAL A 164 -9.46 -10.54 24.56
C VAL A 164 -10.01 -11.92 24.90
N LEU A 165 -9.50 -12.60 25.94
CA LEU A 165 -10.02 -13.90 26.35
C LEU A 165 -11.51 -13.82 26.69
N SER A 166 -11.93 -12.77 27.40
CA SER A 166 -13.33 -12.53 27.74
C SER A 166 -14.20 -12.28 26.50
N ILE A 167 -13.73 -11.46 25.55
CA ILE A 167 -14.44 -11.18 24.28
C ILE A 167 -14.64 -12.46 23.49
N CYS A 168 -13.63 -13.35 23.45
CA CYS A 168 -13.65 -14.59 22.68
C CYS A 168 -14.34 -15.76 23.41
N GLY A 169 -14.70 -15.59 24.70
CA GLY A 169 -15.26 -16.66 25.53
C GLY A 169 -14.29 -17.81 25.80
N ILE A 170 -12.99 -17.51 25.91
CA ILE A 170 -11.92 -18.49 26.11
C ILE A 170 -11.60 -18.62 27.59
N ASP A 171 -11.68 -19.85 28.10
CA ASP A 171 -11.43 -20.19 29.49
C ASP A 171 -10.61 -21.49 29.64
N ARG A 172 -10.48 -21.98 30.87
CA ARG A 172 -9.76 -23.22 31.18
C ARG A 172 -10.34 -24.49 30.53
N ASN A 173 -11.62 -24.45 30.13
CA ASN A 173 -12.32 -25.58 29.51
C ASN A 173 -12.27 -25.56 27.98
N THR A 174 -11.77 -24.48 27.39
CA THR A 174 -11.61 -24.36 25.94
C THR A 174 -10.57 -25.38 25.44
N ALA A 175 -10.97 -26.28 24.57
CA ALA A 175 -10.08 -27.31 24.03
C ALA A 175 -9.07 -26.71 23.02
N ASP A 176 -7.89 -27.29 22.95
CA ASP A 176 -6.92 -26.96 21.91
C ASP A 176 -7.43 -27.49 20.54
N PRO A 177 -7.41 -26.68 19.49
CA PRO A 177 -7.76 -27.15 18.15
C PRO A 177 -6.66 -28.03 17.57
N ILE A 178 -7.02 -28.87 16.61
CA ILE A 178 -6.05 -29.72 15.90
C ILE A 178 -4.99 -28.82 15.24
N GLY A 179 -3.71 -29.07 15.53
CA GLY A 179 -2.59 -28.29 15.02
C GLY A 179 -2.41 -26.92 15.68
N GLY A 180 -2.95 -26.72 16.88
CA GLY A 180 -2.75 -25.50 17.66
C GLY A 180 -2.72 -25.79 19.17
N GLU A 181 -2.10 -24.90 19.93
CA GLU A 181 -1.93 -25.02 21.39
C GLU A 181 -2.29 -23.69 22.09
N ILE A 182 -3.08 -23.81 23.17
CA ILE A 182 -3.32 -22.72 24.12
C ILE A 182 -2.36 -22.92 25.29
N LEU A 183 -1.39 -22.02 25.47
CA LEU A 183 -0.49 -22.15 26.62
C LEU A 183 -1.24 -21.88 27.93
N ARG A 184 -1.05 -22.77 28.91
CA ARG A 184 -1.76 -22.74 30.21
C ARG A 184 -0.78 -22.66 31.38
N ASP A 185 -1.25 -22.06 32.45
CA ASP A 185 -0.58 -22.10 33.74
C ASP A 185 -0.75 -23.47 34.47
N SER A 186 -0.10 -23.64 35.62
CA SER A 186 -0.18 -24.86 36.44
C SER A 186 -1.59 -25.18 36.92
N SER A 187 -2.51 -24.21 36.91
CA SER A 187 -3.92 -24.35 37.27
C SER A 187 -4.83 -24.63 36.06
N GLY A 188 -4.26 -24.72 34.85
CA GLY A 188 -4.98 -24.96 33.61
C GLY A 188 -5.62 -23.73 32.99
N ASN A 189 -5.37 -22.52 33.50
CA ASN A 189 -5.91 -21.31 32.91
C ASN A 189 -5.06 -20.84 31.70
N PRO A 190 -5.67 -20.32 30.62
CA PRO A 190 -4.92 -19.74 29.51
C PRO A 190 -3.99 -18.61 29.98
N THR A 191 -2.72 -18.68 29.58
CA THR A 191 -1.72 -17.63 29.86
C THR A 191 -1.87 -16.40 28.99
N GLY A 192 -2.68 -16.49 27.92
CA GLY A 192 -2.82 -15.44 26.91
C GLY A 192 -1.96 -15.69 25.67
N VAL A 193 -1.18 -16.76 25.61
CA VAL A 193 -0.40 -17.13 24.43
C VAL A 193 -1.09 -18.29 23.68
N PHE A 194 -1.22 -18.11 22.36
CA PHE A 194 -1.85 -19.06 21.44
C PHE A 194 -0.90 -19.35 20.29
N ILE A 195 -0.73 -20.61 19.95
CA ILE A 195 0.22 -21.08 18.93
C ILE A 195 -0.55 -21.70 17.77
N ASP A 196 -0.10 -21.44 16.54
CA ASP A 196 -0.59 -21.95 15.28
C ASP A 196 -2.13 -21.89 15.15
N ASN A 197 -2.82 -22.99 14.89
CA ASN A 197 -4.27 -23.00 14.67
C ASN A 197 -5.08 -22.51 15.91
N ALA A 198 -4.49 -22.45 17.10
CA ALA A 198 -5.17 -21.88 18.25
C ALA A 198 -5.37 -20.36 18.11
N MET A 199 -4.56 -19.66 17.30
CA MET A 199 -4.74 -18.24 16.99
C MET A 199 -6.09 -17.96 16.32
N ASP A 200 -6.63 -18.91 15.54
CA ASP A 200 -7.91 -18.74 14.84
C ASP A 200 -9.11 -18.62 15.80
N LEU A 201 -8.98 -19.13 17.03
CA LEU A 201 -10.00 -18.95 18.07
C LEU A 201 -10.22 -17.46 18.41
N ILE A 202 -9.19 -16.65 18.28
CA ILE A 202 -9.18 -15.21 18.57
C ILE A 202 -9.34 -14.39 17.28
N LYS A 203 -8.65 -14.75 16.21
CA LYS A 203 -8.57 -13.99 14.96
C LYS A 203 -9.95 -13.62 14.39
N LYS A 204 -10.94 -14.48 14.51
CA LYS A 204 -12.32 -14.24 14.06
C LYS A 204 -13.04 -13.12 14.82
N PHE A 205 -12.53 -12.71 16.01
CA PHE A 205 -13.09 -11.63 16.81
C PHE A 205 -12.31 -10.32 16.66
N VAL A 206 -11.08 -10.37 16.07
CA VAL A 206 -10.31 -9.16 15.77
C VAL A 206 -11.13 -8.33 14.78
N PRO A 207 -11.45 -7.06 15.10
CA PRO A 207 -12.28 -6.26 14.23
C PRO A 207 -11.68 -6.14 12.83
N ASP A 208 -12.46 -6.38 11.81
CA ASP A 208 -12.07 -6.05 10.45
C ASP A 208 -12.09 -4.53 10.27
N ASN A 209 -11.19 -4.03 9.43
CA ASN A 209 -11.12 -2.60 9.15
C ASN A 209 -12.33 -2.19 8.31
N GLY A 210 -13.27 -1.51 8.94
CA GLY A 210 -14.39 -0.91 8.23
C GLY A 210 -13.95 0.22 7.30
N LYS A 211 -14.83 0.67 6.42
CA LYS A 211 -14.57 1.74 5.44
C LYS A 211 -13.91 2.99 6.06
N ASN A 212 -14.36 3.41 7.25
CA ASN A 212 -13.79 4.57 7.95
C ASN A 212 -12.34 4.34 8.40
N ASP A 213 -12.00 3.12 8.80
CA ASP A 213 -10.64 2.77 9.17
C ASP A 213 -9.73 2.73 7.93
N LYS A 214 -10.16 2.09 6.84
CA LYS A 214 -9.45 2.10 5.56
C LYS A 214 -9.20 3.53 5.09
N ARG A 215 -10.22 4.40 5.16
CA ARG A 215 -10.08 5.82 4.79
C ARG A 215 -9.02 6.53 5.62
N ARG A 216 -9.05 6.38 6.95
CA ARG A 216 -8.05 6.97 7.86
C ARG A 216 -6.64 6.46 7.55
N GLN A 217 -6.49 5.16 7.36
CA GLN A 217 -5.24 4.50 7.03
C GLN A 217 -4.64 5.02 5.71
N ILE A 218 -5.47 5.18 4.68
CA ILE A 218 -5.06 5.77 3.40
C ILE A 218 -4.59 7.21 3.60
N ILE A 219 -5.34 8.05 4.31
CA ILE A 219 -4.97 9.45 4.58
C ILE A 219 -3.63 9.52 5.32
N ASN A 220 -3.42 8.68 6.34
CA ASN A 220 -2.18 8.65 7.10
C ASN A 220 -1.00 8.21 6.24
N ALA A 221 -1.17 7.16 5.42
CA ALA A 221 -0.14 6.71 4.48
C ALA A 221 0.22 7.81 3.48
N VAL A 222 -0.77 8.46 2.87
CA VAL A 222 -0.56 9.55 1.91
C VAL A 222 0.21 10.72 2.54
N ARG A 223 -0.14 11.12 3.77
CA ARG A 223 0.60 12.16 4.51
C ARG A 223 2.07 11.75 4.72
N LYS A 224 2.31 10.49 5.05
CA LYS A 224 3.66 9.97 5.23
C LYS A 224 4.45 9.95 3.93
N PHE A 225 3.83 9.53 2.83
CA PHE A 225 4.45 9.56 1.51
C PHE A 225 4.81 10.97 1.06
N ASN A 226 3.93 11.95 1.28
CA ASN A 226 4.23 13.36 1.01
C ASN A 226 5.48 13.85 1.79
N GLN A 227 5.67 13.42 3.04
CA GLN A 227 6.87 13.75 3.82
C GLN A 227 8.17 13.21 3.19
N PHE A 228 8.08 12.09 2.45
CA PHE A 228 9.19 11.52 1.69
C PHE A 228 9.35 12.11 0.28
N GLY A 229 8.50 13.08 -0.09
CA GLY A 229 8.52 13.69 -1.43
C GLY A 229 7.86 12.83 -2.51
N LEU A 230 7.15 11.78 -2.15
CA LEU A 230 6.35 11.00 -3.09
C LEU A 230 5.13 11.81 -3.55
N THR A 231 4.95 11.89 -4.87
CA THR A 231 3.81 12.57 -5.52
C THR A 231 2.98 11.62 -6.37
N THR A 232 3.51 10.42 -6.64
CA THR A 232 2.84 9.36 -7.39
C THR A 232 3.21 8.01 -6.81
N ILE A 233 2.23 7.12 -6.72
CA ILE A 233 2.41 5.74 -6.30
C ILE A 233 1.68 4.78 -7.23
N HIS A 234 2.21 3.56 -7.33
CA HIS A 234 1.52 2.43 -7.94
C HIS A 234 1.12 1.44 -6.84
N ASP A 235 -0.20 1.34 -6.58
CA ASP A 235 -0.75 0.47 -5.53
C ASP A 235 -1.02 -0.93 -6.09
N ALA A 236 -0.18 -1.89 -5.73
CA ALA A 236 -0.12 -3.22 -6.33
C ALA A 236 -1.10 -4.20 -5.68
N GLY A 237 -2.37 -4.10 -5.98
CA GLY A 237 -3.41 -5.02 -5.51
C GLY A 237 -4.56 -4.31 -4.78
N THR A 238 -5.02 -3.21 -5.34
CA THR A 238 -6.13 -2.39 -4.85
C THR A 238 -7.46 -3.15 -4.96
N ASP A 239 -8.21 -3.23 -3.87
CA ASP A 239 -9.60 -3.71 -3.90
C ASP A 239 -10.57 -2.59 -4.35
N ILE A 240 -11.77 -2.98 -4.78
CA ILE A 240 -12.77 -2.03 -5.32
C ILE A 240 -13.25 -1.05 -4.24
N GLU A 241 -13.39 -1.48 -2.99
CA GLU A 241 -13.75 -0.59 -1.90
C GLU A 241 -12.70 0.51 -1.70
N THR A 242 -11.41 0.16 -1.79
CA THR A 242 -10.31 1.13 -1.76
C THR A 242 -10.37 2.10 -2.94
N VAL A 243 -10.69 1.62 -4.16
CA VAL A 243 -10.91 2.51 -5.31
C VAL A 243 -12.04 3.51 -5.04
N HIS A 244 -13.16 3.06 -4.46
CA HIS A 244 -14.26 3.96 -4.09
C HIS A 244 -13.85 4.98 -3.03
N ILE A 245 -13.09 4.57 -2.01
CA ILE A 245 -12.56 5.50 -1.00
C ILE A 245 -11.63 6.54 -1.62
N LEU A 246 -10.75 6.14 -2.55
CA LEU A 246 -9.88 7.07 -3.26
C LEU A 246 -10.70 8.10 -4.07
N LYS A 247 -11.75 7.68 -4.77
CA LYS A 247 -12.66 8.59 -5.49
C LYS A 247 -13.36 9.59 -4.54
N GLU A 248 -13.81 9.13 -3.37
CA GLU A 248 -14.37 10.01 -2.35
C GLU A 248 -13.35 11.02 -1.81
N LEU A 249 -12.10 10.60 -1.59
CA LEU A 249 -11.01 11.47 -1.16
C LEU A 249 -10.68 12.53 -2.22
N ILE A 250 -10.71 12.18 -3.49
CA ILE A 250 -10.54 13.13 -4.60
C ILE A 250 -11.67 14.16 -4.61
N ALA A 251 -12.93 13.70 -4.54
CA ALA A 251 -14.10 14.60 -4.54
C ALA A 251 -14.09 15.57 -3.34
N GLN A 252 -13.39 15.24 -2.26
CA GLN A 252 -13.22 16.06 -1.06
C GLN A 252 -11.88 16.83 -1.03
N GLU A 253 -11.11 16.79 -2.11
CA GLU A 253 -9.78 17.42 -2.23
C GLU A 253 -8.78 16.98 -1.14
N GLN A 254 -8.92 15.73 -0.65
CA GLN A 254 -8.09 15.17 0.41
C GLN A 254 -6.99 14.23 -0.09
N LEU A 255 -7.03 13.78 -1.35
CA LEU A 255 -5.98 12.98 -1.96
C LEU A 255 -4.91 13.89 -2.57
N THR A 256 -3.72 13.91 -1.99
CA THR A 256 -2.64 14.83 -2.37
C THR A 256 -1.54 14.20 -3.22
N ILE A 257 -1.67 12.90 -3.54
CA ILE A 257 -0.77 12.16 -4.44
C ILE A 257 -1.57 11.52 -5.57
N ARG A 258 -0.88 11.18 -6.66
CA ARG A 258 -1.47 10.39 -7.75
C ARG A 258 -1.36 8.91 -7.44
N VAL A 259 -2.44 8.16 -7.66
CA VAL A 259 -2.49 6.72 -7.45
C VAL A 259 -2.76 6.02 -8.79
N ASN A 260 -1.84 5.16 -9.20
CA ASN A 260 -2.09 4.16 -10.22
C ASN A 260 -2.52 2.87 -9.52
N ALA A 261 -3.82 2.64 -9.43
CA ALA A 261 -4.40 1.48 -8.76
C ALA A 261 -4.35 0.26 -9.70
N MET A 262 -3.66 -0.79 -9.26
CA MET A 262 -3.66 -2.09 -9.91
C MET A 262 -4.72 -2.96 -9.24
N LEU A 263 -5.80 -3.25 -9.94
CA LEU A 263 -6.92 -4.02 -9.40
C LEU A 263 -6.48 -5.41 -8.94
N ASN A 264 -6.90 -5.78 -7.76
CA ASN A 264 -6.72 -7.12 -7.23
C ASN A 264 -7.72 -8.08 -7.92
N ASN A 265 -7.23 -9.16 -8.49
CA ASN A 265 -8.07 -10.15 -9.18
C ASN A 265 -8.59 -11.29 -8.28
N LYS A 266 -8.46 -11.16 -6.97
CA LYS A 266 -8.90 -12.20 -6.01
C LYS A 266 -10.39 -12.15 -5.69
N SER A 267 -11.03 -10.97 -5.84
CA SER A 267 -12.49 -10.81 -5.68
C SER A 267 -13.16 -10.74 -7.04
N GLU A 268 -14.46 -11.05 -7.12
CA GLU A 268 -15.25 -10.94 -8.37
C GLU A 268 -15.60 -9.49 -8.73
N ASP A 269 -15.44 -8.57 -7.79
CA ASP A 269 -15.87 -7.16 -7.92
C ASP A 269 -15.13 -6.41 -9.04
N TYR A 270 -13.92 -6.83 -9.42
CA TYR A 270 -13.18 -6.21 -10.53
C TYR A 270 -13.84 -6.43 -11.90
N GLN A 271 -14.81 -7.35 -12.02
CA GLN A 271 -15.53 -7.63 -13.27
C GLN A 271 -16.27 -6.40 -13.80
N GLU A 272 -16.76 -5.53 -12.91
CA GLU A 272 -17.37 -4.26 -13.31
C GLU A 272 -16.40 -3.39 -14.11
N TYR A 273 -15.16 -3.30 -13.66
CA TYR A 273 -14.11 -2.55 -14.39
C TYR A 273 -13.75 -3.23 -15.70
N LEU A 274 -13.67 -4.57 -15.75
CA LEU A 274 -13.39 -5.27 -17.00
C LEU A 274 -14.43 -4.97 -18.08
N SER A 275 -15.71 -4.87 -17.71
CA SER A 275 -16.78 -4.58 -18.66
C SER A 275 -16.77 -3.13 -19.14
N LYS A 276 -16.32 -2.17 -18.33
CA LYS A 276 -16.28 -0.73 -18.63
C LYS A 276 -14.98 -0.29 -19.27
N GLY A 277 -13.91 -1.08 -19.12
CA GLY A 277 -12.55 -0.71 -19.51
C GLY A 277 -11.82 0.13 -18.45
N PRO A 278 -10.54 0.52 -18.72
CA PRO A 278 -9.73 1.31 -17.82
C PRO A 278 -10.34 2.68 -17.50
N ASP A 279 -10.29 3.08 -16.22
CA ASP A 279 -10.69 4.41 -15.76
C ASP A 279 -9.45 5.28 -15.55
N ILE A 280 -9.25 6.24 -16.46
CA ILE A 280 -8.11 7.18 -16.46
C ILE A 280 -8.60 8.63 -16.57
N THR A 281 -9.84 8.88 -16.19
CA THR A 281 -10.51 10.18 -16.37
C THR A 281 -10.09 11.21 -15.35
N ASP A 282 -9.58 10.79 -14.18
CA ASP A 282 -9.12 11.68 -13.12
C ASP A 282 -7.61 11.84 -13.13
N LYS A 283 -7.13 13.05 -12.80
CA LYS A 283 -5.70 13.37 -12.72
C LYS A 283 -4.97 12.75 -11.52
N PHE A 284 -5.71 12.36 -10.47
CA PHE A 284 -5.16 11.76 -9.26
C PHE A 284 -5.34 10.25 -9.18
N LEU A 285 -6.27 9.67 -9.95
CA LEU A 285 -6.53 8.23 -9.92
C LEU A 285 -6.55 7.65 -11.32
N SER A 286 -5.76 6.60 -11.53
CA SER A 286 -5.76 5.77 -12.73
C SER A 286 -6.03 4.32 -12.33
N VAL A 287 -7.09 3.72 -12.87
CA VAL A 287 -7.45 2.31 -12.67
C VAL A 287 -7.33 1.62 -14.04
N ARG A 288 -6.11 1.23 -14.41
CA ARG A 288 -5.80 0.71 -15.75
C ARG A 288 -4.97 -0.57 -15.75
N THR A 289 -4.64 -1.10 -14.59
CA THR A 289 -3.79 -2.28 -14.43
C THR A 289 -4.50 -3.32 -13.60
N VAL A 290 -4.33 -4.61 -13.92
CA VAL A 290 -4.78 -5.73 -13.09
C VAL A 290 -3.56 -6.48 -12.57
N LYS A 291 -3.49 -6.71 -11.25
CA LYS A 291 -2.41 -7.47 -10.58
C LYS A 291 -2.79 -8.94 -10.50
N ILE A 292 -1.85 -9.81 -10.92
CA ILE A 292 -1.93 -11.27 -10.82
C ILE A 292 -0.72 -11.79 -10.04
N TYR A 293 -0.86 -12.96 -9.40
CA TYR A 293 0.23 -13.63 -8.69
C TYR A 293 0.54 -14.96 -9.37
N PHE A 294 1.79 -15.15 -9.79
CA PHE A 294 2.23 -16.38 -10.43
C PHE A 294 2.90 -17.32 -9.43
N ASP A 295 3.85 -16.84 -8.64
CA ASP A 295 4.60 -17.62 -7.65
C ASP A 295 4.61 -16.95 -6.27
N GLY A 296 5.36 -17.53 -5.33
CA GLY A 296 5.56 -17.03 -3.97
C GLY A 296 6.88 -16.28 -3.80
N ALA A 297 7.27 -16.04 -2.54
CA ALA A 297 8.47 -15.30 -2.15
C ALA A 297 9.70 -16.22 -1.97
N MET A 298 10.92 -15.64 -2.08
CA MET A 298 12.18 -16.36 -1.86
C MET A 298 12.32 -16.85 -0.42
N GLY A 299 12.13 -15.97 0.56
CA GLY A 299 12.34 -16.30 1.97
C GLY A 299 11.45 -17.42 2.51
N SER A 300 10.27 -17.65 1.91
CA SER A 300 9.39 -18.79 2.22
C SER A 300 9.63 -20.00 1.31
N ARG A 301 10.63 -19.97 0.44
CA ARG A 301 10.90 -20.98 -0.61
C ARG A 301 9.71 -21.27 -1.52
N GLY A 302 8.86 -20.26 -1.73
CA GLY A 302 7.70 -20.32 -2.62
C GLY A 302 7.96 -19.79 -4.03
N ALA A 303 9.06 -19.07 -4.26
CA ALA A 303 9.44 -18.59 -5.58
C ALA A 303 9.75 -19.77 -6.52
N ALA A 304 9.17 -19.74 -7.72
CA ALA A 304 9.30 -20.86 -8.67
C ALA A 304 10.63 -20.76 -9.44
N LEU A 305 11.54 -21.72 -9.18
CA LEU A 305 12.89 -21.76 -9.73
C LEU A 305 13.02 -22.81 -10.83
N LEU A 306 13.97 -22.61 -11.75
CA LEU A 306 14.40 -23.59 -12.76
C LEU A 306 15.17 -24.73 -12.12
N GLU A 307 16.04 -24.41 -11.17
CA GLU A 307 16.82 -25.36 -10.39
C GLU A 307 16.30 -25.38 -8.93
N PRO A 308 16.49 -26.49 -8.18
CA PRO A 308 16.11 -26.56 -6.77
C PRO A 308 16.81 -25.50 -5.91
N TYR A 309 16.17 -25.14 -4.79
CA TYR A 309 16.82 -24.31 -3.77
C TYR A 309 18.10 -24.97 -3.26
N ALA A 310 19.17 -24.19 -3.08
CA ALA A 310 20.46 -24.72 -2.64
C ALA A 310 20.40 -25.36 -1.24
N ASP A 311 19.53 -24.86 -0.38
CA ASP A 311 19.29 -25.35 0.99
C ASP A 311 18.08 -26.29 1.10
N ASP A 312 17.35 -26.53 0.00
CA ASP A 312 16.23 -27.49 -0.07
C ASP A 312 16.19 -28.18 -1.46
N PRO A 313 17.06 -29.17 -1.70
CA PRO A 313 17.25 -29.80 -3.03
C PRO A 313 16.04 -30.52 -3.61
N LYS A 314 14.94 -30.64 -2.88
CA LYS A 314 13.69 -31.22 -3.37
C LYS A 314 12.63 -30.20 -3.72
N ASN A 315 12.89 -28.93 -3.44
CA ASN A 315 11.96 -27.84 -3.60
C ASN A 315 12.38 -26.92 -4.75
N ILE A 316 11.51 -26.74 -5.71
CA ILE A 316 11.66 -25.79 -6.85
C ILE A 316 10.61 -24.66 -6.78
N GLY A 317 10.00 -24.45 -5.62
CA GLY A 317 8.93 -23.49 -5.42
C GLY A 317 7.59 -23.89 -6.05
N LEU A 318 6.63 -22.98 -5.97
CA LEU A 318 5.23 -23.24 -6.33
C LEU A 318 4.70 -22.19 -7.31
N ASN A 319 3.95 -22.64 -8.32
CA ASN A 319 3.09 -21.77 -9.10
C ASN A 319 1.75 -21.62 -8.34
N LEU A 320 1.47 -20.44 -7.78
CA LEU A 320 0.22 -20.15 -7.07
C LEU A 320 -0.99 -20.16 -8.00
N THR A 321 -0.76 -19.83 -9.26
CA THR A 321 -1.77 -19.88 -10.32
C THR A 321 -1.22 -20.68 -11.49
N GLY A 322 -2.01 -21.64 -11.98
CA GLY A 322 -1.59 -22.47 -13.13
C GLY A 322 -1.44 -21.62 -14.40
N GLU A 323 -0.46 -21.98 -15.23
CA GLU A 323 -0.08 -21.27 -16.46
C GLU A 323 -1.27 -21.01 -17.40
N LYS A 324 -2.09 -22.04 -17.67
CA LYS A 324 -3.30 -21.90 -18.52
C LYS A 324 -4.22 -20.80 -18.00
N LYS A 325 -4.46 -20.74 -16.69
CA LYS A 325 -5.33 -19.74 -16.08
C LYS A 325 -4.75 -18.33 -16.16
N ILE A 326 -3.42 -18.19 -16.04
CA ILE A 326 -2.75 -16.89 -16.23
C ILE A 326 -2.84 -16.45 -17.67
N THR A 327 -2.58 -17.35 -18.63
CA THR A 327 -2.71 -17.09 -20.07
C THR A 327 -4.10 -16.56 -20.42
N GLU A 328 -5.14 -17.27 -19.97
CA GLU A 328 -6.53 -16.85 -20.18
C GLU A 328 -6.80 -15.44 -19.62
N LYS A 329 -6.32 -15.16 -18.40
CA LYS A 329 -6.48 -13.85 -17.76
C LYS A 329 -5.70 -12.74 -18.48
N VAL A 330 -4.46 -12.99 -18.89
CA VAL A 330 -3.67 -12.01 -19.64
C VAL A 330 -4.38 -11.61 -20.93
N ILE A 331 -4.87 -12.60 -21.70
CA ILE A 331 -5.61 -12.35 -22.93
C ILE A 331 -6.89 -11.55 -22.63
N GLN A 332 -7.68 -11.97 -21.63
CA GLN A 332 -8.92 -11.30 -21.26
C GLN A 332 -8.70 -9.84 -20.86
N TYR A 333 -7.71 -9.57 -20.00
CA TYR A 333 -7.46 -8.22 -19.48
C TYR A 333 -6.88 -7.31 -20.54
N ASN A 334 -5.93 -7.79 -21.34
CA ASN A 334 -5.41 -7.02 -22.48
C ASN A 334 -6.49 -6.71 -23.52
N ALA A 335 -7.41 -7.66 -23.79
CA ALA A 335 -8.54 -7.43 -24.69
C ALA A 335 -9.51 -6.38 -24.14
N ALA A 336 -9.66 -6.27 -22.81
CA ALA A 336 -10.44 -5.23 -22.15
C ALA A 336 -9.68 -3.88 -22.03
N GLY A 337 -8.46 -3.78 -22.59
CA GLY A 337 -7.64 -2.56 -22.58
C GLY A 337 -6.80 -2.35 -21.33
N PHE A 338 -6.75 -3.33 -20.41
CA PHE A 338 -5.94 -3.23 -19.20
C PHE A 338 -4.50 -3.68 -19.44
N GLN A 339 -3.57 -3.00 -18.79
CA GLN A 339 -2.23 -3.50 -18.53
C GLN A 339 -2.30 -4.64 -17.53
N VAL A 340 -1.48 -5.68 -17.69
CA VAL A 340 -1.36 -6.76 -16.71
C VAL A 340 -0.02 -6.64 -15.98
N ALA A 341 -0.07 -6.72 -14.64
CA ALA A 341 1.10 -6.76 -13.76
C ALA A 341 1.14 -8.13 -13.07
N VAL A 342 2.14 -8.96 -13.42
CA VAL A 342 2.29 -10.32 -12.89
C VAL A 342 3.40 -10.34 -11.86
N HIS A 343 3.10 -10.81 -10.65
CA HIS A 343 4.11 -11.09 -9.64
C HIS A 343 4.91 -12.33 -10.06
N CYS A 344 6.20 -12.18 -10.27
CA CYS A 344 7.15 -13.25 -10.54
C CYS A 344 8.47 -12.96 -9.82
N ILE A 345 8.83 -13.82 -8.90
CA ILE A 345 10.09 -13.74 -8.14
C ILE A 345 11.11 -14.72 -8.71
N GLY A 346 10.78 -15.99 -8.87
CA GLY A 346 11.68 -17.02 -9.38
C GLY A 346 11.93 -16.92 -10.88
N ASP A 347 13.07 -17.42 -11.34
CA ASP A 347 13.46 -17.41 -12.75
C ASP A 347 12.55 -18.28 -13.64
N ARG A 348 12.01 -19.39 -13.13
CA ARG A 348 10.99 -20.17 -13.82
C ARG A 348 9.69 -19.39 -13.98
N ALA A 349 9.24 -18.67 -12.95
CA ALA A 349 8.03 -17.85 -13.04
C ALA A 349 8.23 -16.69 -14.03
N ASN A 350 9.39 -16.04 -14.01
CA ASN A 350 9.73 -14.96 -14.96
C ASN A 350 9.72 -15.49 -16.40
N ARG A 351 10.34 -16.65 -16.67
CA ARG A 351 10.35 -17.28 -18.01
C ARG A 351 8.94 -17.57 -18.49
N LEU A 352 8.14 -18.23 -17.69
CA LEU A 352 6.76 -18.59 -18.06
C LEU A 352 5.89 -17.35 -18.28
N ALA A 353 6.06 -16.28 -17.50
CA ALA A 353 5.35 -15.03 -17.72
C ALA A 353 5.75 -14.37 -19.06
N LEU A 354 7.05 -14.39 -19.41
CA LEU A 354 7.53 -13.91 -20.70
C LEU A 354 6.97 -14.74 -21.86
N ASP A 355 6.92 -16.07 -21.73
CA ASP A 355 6.32 -16.96 -22.74
C ASP A 355 4.83 -16.64 -22.96
N ILE A 356 4.09 -16.40 -21.89
CA ILE A 356 2.66 -15.99 -21.94
C ILE A 356 2.50 -14.65 -22.63
N PHE A 357 3.32 -13.66 -22.32
CA PHE A 357 3.25 -12.33 -22.93
C PHE A 357 3.64 -12.37 -24.42
N GLU A 358 4.63 -13.17 -24.79
CA GLU A 358 5.01 -13.40 -26.17
C GLU A 358 3.87 -14.04 -26.97
N GLY A 359 3.26 -15.11 -26.44
CA GLY A 359 2.11 -15.77 -27.03
C GLY A 359 0.85 -14.90 -27.13
N SER A 360 0.68 -13.91 -26.26
CA SER A 360 -0.45 -12.97 -26.31
C SER A 360 -0.35 -11.94 -27.46
N GLY A 361 0.84 -11.74 -28.02
CA GLY A 361 1.11 -10.88 -29.17
C GLY A 361 0.88 -9.38 -28.97
N ASN A 362 0.56 -8.92 -27.75
CA ASN A 362 0.20 -7.51 -27.51
C ASN A 362 1.31 -6.72 -26.80
N LYS A 363 2.31 -6.26 -27.58
CA LYS A 363 3.41 -5.42 -27.10
C LYS A 363 2.95 -4.03 -26.61
N ASN A 364 1.82 -3.52 -27.10
CA ASN A 364 1.33 -2.19 -26.79
C ASN A 364 0.67 -2.10 -25.39
N SER A 365 0.31 -3.23 -24.78
CA SER A 365 -0.26 -3.27 -23.44
C SER A 365 0.71 -2.85 -22.34
N ARG A 366 2.04 -2.79 -22.66
CA ARG A 366 3.09 -2.44 -21.68
C ARG A 366 2.96 -3.26 -20.39
N ASN A 367 2.71 -4.56 -20.53
CA ASN A 367 2.57 -5.46 -19.40
C ASN A 367 3.80 -5.41 -18.49
N ARG A 368 3.63 -5.76 -17.23
CA ARG A 368 4.67 -5.66 -16.22
C ARG A 368 4.91 -7.01 -15.57
N ILE A 369 6.14 -7.25 -15.21
CA ILE A 369 6.52 -8.27 -14.24
C ILE A 369 6.95 -7.56 -12.95
N GLU A 370 6.19 -7.77 -11.90
CA GLU A 370 6.48 -7.22 -10.58
C GLU A 370 7.51 -8.11 -9.88
N HIS A 371 8.42 -7.48 -9.20
CA HIS A 371 9.62 -8.00 -8.57
C HIS A 371 10.70 -8.38 -9.58
N ALA A 372 10.46 -9.26 -10.55
CA ALA A 372 11.47 -9.68 -11.54
C ALA A 372 12.82 -9.94 -10.84
N GLN A 373 12.76 -10.68 -9.70
CA GLN A 373 13.85 -10.70 -8.73
C GLN A 373 14.99 -11.61 -9.15
N ILE A 374 14.67 -12.82 -9.62
CA ILE A 374 15.63 -13.75 -10.18
C ILE A 374 15.27 -13.98 -11.64
N ILE A 375 16.19 -13.64 -12.54
CA ILE A 375 16.00 -13.73 -13.98
C ILE A 375 17.15 -14.55 -14.57
N HIS A 376 16.83 -15.59 -15.34
CA HIS A 376 17.83 -16.32 -16.08
C HIS A 376 18.45 -15.43 -17.18
N SER A 377 19.74 -15.54 -17.43
CA SER A 377 20.47 -14.68 -18.39
C SER A 377 19.84 -14.66 -19.77
N ASP A 378 19.33 -15.80 -20.25
CA ASP A 378 18.71 -15.91 -21.58
C ASP A 378 17.38 -15.14 -21.69
N ASP A 379 16.72 -14.88 -20.54
CA ASP A 379 15.45 -14.17 -20.51
C ASP A 379 15.59 -12.64 -20.40
N LEU A 380 16.78 -12.14 -20.03
CA LEU A 380 17.03 -10.69 -19.90
C LEU A 380 16.71 -9.88 -21.16
N PRO A 381 17.14 -10.28 -22.37
CA PRO A 381 16.83 -9.53 -23.60
C PRO A 381 15.34 -9.50 -23.93
N ARG A 382 14.59 -10.54 -23.53
CA ARG A 382 13.16 -10.70 -23.83
C ARG A 382 12.30 -9.59 -23.24
N PHE A 383 12.70 -9.01 -22.10
CA PHE A 383 11.99 -7.88 -21.52
C PHE A 383 11.93 -6.71 -22.50
N PHE A 384 13.06 -6.39 -23.13
CA PHE A 384 13.12 -5.33 -24.12
C PHE A 384 12.38 -5.71 -25.41
N ASP A 385 12.63 -6.91 -25.94
CA ASP A 385 12.07 -7.38 -27.21
C ASP A 385 10.54 -7.46 -27.18
N LEU A 386 9.96 -7.81 -26.03
CA LEU A 386 8.53 -7.93 -25.80
C LEU A 386 7.90 -6.63 -25.25
N GLY A 387 8.69 -5.61 -24.91
CA GLY A 387 8.21 -4.37 -24.31
C GLY A 387 7.65 -4.55 -22.90
N ILE A 388 8.14 -5.54 -22.15
CA ILE A 388 7.72 -5.85 -20.77
C ILE A 388 8.50 -4.97 -19.79
N ILE A 389 7.80 -4.41 -18.81
CA ILE A 389 8.40 -3.54 -17.80
C ILE A 389 8.76 -4.38 -16.56
N PRO A 390 10.07 -4.57 -16.24
CA PRO A 390 10.48 -5.14 -14.97
C PRO A 390 10.30 -4.09 -13.87
N SER A 391 9.44 -4.37 -12.89
CA SER A 391 9.21 -3.49 -11.74
C SER A 391 9.95 -4.05 -10.53
N MET A 392 11.20 -3.62 -10.36
CA MET A 392 12.15 -4.21 -9.42
C MET A 392 12.25 -3.39 -8.13
N GLN A 393 12.46 -4.06 -7.01
CA GLN A 393 12.80 -3.48 -5.72
C GLN A 393 14.24 -3.87 -5.37
N THR A 394 15.12 -2.89 -5.30
CA THR A 394 16.57 -3.14 -5.05
C THR A 394 16.86 -3.75 -3.68
N THR A 395 15.97 -3.54 -2.70
CA THR A 395 16.08 -4.14 -1.36
C THR A 395 16.00 -5.67 -1.36
N HIS A 396 15.35 -6.31 -2.34
CA HIS A 396 15.30 -7.75 -2.46
C HIS A 396 16.70 -8.38 -2.61
N CYS A 397 17.63 -7.67 -3.23
CA CYS A 397 19.02 -8.13 -3.38
C CYS A 397 19.79 -8.18 -2.05
N THR A 398 19.36 -7.44 -1.03
CA THR A 398 20.10 -7.27 0.23
C THR A 398 19.38 -7.79 1.47
N SER A 399 18.09 -8.08 1.39
CA SER A 399 17.24 -8.36 2.56
C SER A 399 16.35 -9.59 2.46
N ASP A 400 16.31 -10.28 1.33
CA ASP A 400 15.39 -11.44 1.13
C ASP A 400 16.04 -12.80 1.41
N MET A 401 17.20 -12.84 2.04
CA MET A 401 17.91 -14.07 2.39
C MET A 401 18.10 -14.20 3.89
#